data_15ec6f83d30e38534a993a458d048949
#
_entry.id   15ec6f83d30e38534a993a458d048949
#
_cell.length_a   1.000
_cell.length_b   1.000
_cell.length_c   1.000
_cell.angle_alpha   90.00
_cell.angle_beta   90.00
_cell.angle_gamma   90.00
#
_symmetry.space_group_name_H-M   'P 1'
#
loop_
_entity.id
_entity.type
_entity.pdbx_description
1 polymer ?
#
loop_
_entity_poly.entity_id
_entity_poly.type
_entity_poly.pdbx_seq_one_letter_code
_entity_poly.pdbx_strand_id
1 'polypeptide(L)'
;ATAYSYGLSQYALDVLVRTLVLELIPLYAAMFVAARYAMPGAQRVREQLSVHQRAGQALGEGVLLTTELLPRALASVFSVLMLAALSCVIALVLTYFTVYGFSHWGLPGYTRSVGQVFTPAVTLIFTLKTLFFSLAVAVVPLAGSAQQDAQGLYGQRSDISEFARLFSVVLLIEVVSLVGNYY
;
A
#
# COMPACT_ATOMS: atom_id res chain seq x y z
N ALA A 1 42.28 3.17 6.26
CA ALA A 1 41.34 2.06 6.13
C ALA A 1 39.98 2.35 6.80
N THR A 2 39.94 2.97 7.98
CA THR A 2 38.71 3.27 8.74
C THR A 2 37.78 4.26 8.07
N ALA A 3 38.28 5.34 7.44
CA ALA A 3 37.47 6.33 6.77
C ALA A 3 36.72 5.75 5.55
N TYR A 4 37.32 4.80 4.85
CA TYR A 4 36.71 4.12 3.70
C TYR A 4 35.58 3.20 4.12
N SER A 5 35.71 2.51 5.26
CA SER A 5 34.63 1.65 5.78
C SER A 5 33.43 2.45 6.30
N TYR A 6 33.63 3.64 6.86
CA TYR A 6 32.55 4.54 7.27
C TYR A 6 31.77 5.09 6.09
N GLY A 7 32.44 5.48 5.02
CA GLY A 7 31.78 5.95 3.79
C GLY A 7 30.91 4.88 3.12
N LEU A 8 31.40 3.64 3.04
CA LEU A 8 30.65 2.50 2.51
C LEU A 8 29.45 2.15 3.38
N SER A 9 29.56 2.23 4.71
CA SER A 9 28.42 1.94 5.60
C SER A 9 27.32 3.00 5.51
N GLN A 10 27.67 4.28 5.35
CA GLN A 10 26.68 5.35 5.15
C GLN A 10 25.97 5.24 3.80
N TYR A 11 26.71 4.94 2.74
CA TYR A 11 26.12 4.71 1.42
C TYR A 11 25.19 3.51 1.41
N ALA A 12 25.60 2.41 2.02
CA ALA A 12 24.77 1.22 2.14
C ALA A 12 23.49 1.49 2.94
N LEU A 13 23.57 2.29 3.99
CA LEU A 13 22.41 2.69 4.79
C LEU A 13 21.46 3.59 3.99
N ASP A 14 21.96 4.57 3.24
CA ASP A 14 21.15 5.44 2.41
C ASP A 14 20.39 4.63 1.34
N VAL A 15 21.07 3.75 0.63
CA VAL A 15 20.46 2.87 -0.38
C VAL A 15 19.42 1.95 0.26
N LEU A 16 19.72 1.36 1.42
CA LEU A 16 18.83 0.44 2.10
C LEU A 16 17.55 1.15 2.56
N VAL A 17 17.68 2.33 3.19
CA VAL A 17 16.53 3.11 3.65
C VAL A 17 15.69 3.58 2.46
N ARG A 18 16.30 4.09 1.41
CA ARG A 18 15.57 4.51 0.20
C ARG A 18 14.82 3.36 -0.43
N THR A 19 15.50 2.26 -0.74
CA THR A 19 14.89 1.13 -1.45
C THR A 19 13.89 0.38 -0.57
N LEU A 20 14.25 0.04 0.66
CA LEU A 20 13.41 -0.77 1.52
C LEU A 20 12.24 0.04 2.08
N VAL A 21 12.51 1.19 2.69
CA VAL A 21 11.49 1.95 3.42
C VAL A 21 10.59 2.73 2.46
N LEU A 22 11.17 3.39 1.44
CA LEU A 22 10.40 4.26 0.56
C LEU A 22 9.73 3.50 -0.59
N GLU A 23 10.31 2.40 -1.07
CA GLU A 23 9.77 1.69 -2.23
C GLU A 23 9.04 0.41 -1.83
N LEU A 24 9.71 -0.51 -1.12
CA LEU A 24 9.15 -1.84 -0.86
C LEU A 24 8.06 -1.86 0.19
N ILE A 25 8.19 -1.12 1.30
CA ILE A 25 7.22 -1.20 2.40
C ILE A 25 5.82 -0.76 1.99
N PRO A 26 5.60 0.38 1.32
CA PRO A 26 4.26 0.78 0.89
C PRO A 26 3.65 -0.21 -0.09
N LEU A 27 4.46 -0.74 -1.01
CA LEU A 27 4.04 -1.74 -1.98
C LEU A 27 3.55 -3.02 -1.29
N TYR A 28 4.36 -3.59 -0.39
CA TYR A 28 3.99 -4.81 0.34
C TYR A 28 2.79 -4.59 1.26
N ALA A 29 2.70 -3.45 1.94
CA ALA A 29 1.56 -3.11 2.77
C ALA A 29 0.26 -3.07 1.95
N ALA A 30 0.28 -2.41 0.79
CA ALA A 30 -0.86 -2.35 -0.11
C ALA A 30 -1.28 -3.74 -0.61
N MET A 31 -0.31 -4.54 -1.07
CA MET A 31 -0.58 -5.89 -1.57
C MET A 31 -1.10 -6.83 -0.48
N PHE A 32 -0.56 -6.73 0.72
CA PHE A 32 -1.01 -7.54 1.86
C PHE A 32 -2.46 -7.21 2.24
N VAL A 33 -2.80 -5.92 2.35
CA VAL A 33 -4.17 -5.49 2.66
C VAL A 33 -5.12 -5.87 1.55
N ALA A 34 -4.70 -5.76 0.28
CA ALA A 34 -5.49 -6.18 -0.87
C ALA A 34 -5.84 -7.67 -0.78
N ALA A 35 -4.85 -8.52 -0.61
CA ALA A 35 -5.03 -9.97 -0.56
C ALA A 35 -5.85 -10.42 0.65
N ARG A 36 -5.64 -9.79 1.82
CA ARG A 36 -6.22 -10.27 3.07
C ARG A 36 -7.61 -9.69 3.37
N TYR A 37 -7.88 -8.45 2.96
CA TYR A 37 -9.09 -7.73 3.35
C TYR A 37 -9.92 -7.22 2.18
N ALA A 38 -9.30 -6.59 1.19
CA ALA A 38 -10.03 -5.92 0.12
C ALA A 38 -10.71 -6.92 -0.82
N MET A 39 -10.02 -7.96 -1.25
CA MET A 39 -10.57 -9.01 -2.13
C MET A 39 -11.70 -9.80 -1.48
N PRO A 40 -11.54 -10.40 -0.26
CA PRO A 40 -12.65 -11.08 0.41
C PRO A 40 -13.81 -10.14 0.73
N GLY A 41 -13.53 -8.86 1.01
CA GLY A 41 -14.54 -7.82 1.22
C GLY A 41 -15.40 -7.58 -0.01
N ALA A 42 -14.80 -7.48 -1.17
CA ALA A 42 -15.49 -7.29 -2.45
C ALA A 42 -16.39 -8.50 -2.80
N GLN A 43 -15.93 -9.72 -2.54
CA GLN A 43 -16.73 -10.95 -2.75
C GLN A 43 -18.00 -10.95 -1.89
N ARG A 44 -17.91 -10.59 -0.61
CA ARG A 44 -19.08 -10.50 0.29
C ARG A 44 -20.09 -9.46 -0.20
N VAL A 45 -19.63 -8.34 -0.75
CA VAL A 45 -20.51 -7.32 -1.35
C VAL A 45 -21.26 -7.90 -2.54
N ARG A 46 -20.57 -8.65 -3.42
CA ARG A 46 -21.21 -9.33 -4.57
C ARG A 46 -22.28 -10.31 -4.15
N GLU A 47 -22.00 -11.14 -3.15
CA GLU A 47 -22.98 -12.08 -2.63
C GLU A 47 -24.23 -11.37 -2.12
N GLN A 48 -24.06 -10.30 -1.35
CA GLN A 48 -25.16 -9.49 -0.82
C GLN A 48 -25.96 -8.85 -1.95
N LEU A 49 -25.29 -8.25 -2.95
CA LEU A 49 -25.96 -7.66 -4.11
C LEU A 49 -26.78 -8.70 -4.88
N SER A 50 -26.22 -9.87 -5.15
CA SER A 50 -26.93 -10.93 -5.87
C SER A 50 -28.16 -11.45 -5.13
N VAL A 51 -28.13 -11.51 -3.80
CA VAL A 51 -29.28 -11.89 -2.96
C VAL A 51 -30.37 -10.83 -3.02
N HIS A 52 -30.02 -9.54 -2.93
CA HIS A 52 -31.02 -8.45 -2.99
C HIS A 52 -31.65 -8.31 -4.38
N GLN A 53 -30.87 -8.49 -5.46
CA GLN A 53 -31.40 -8.51 -6.82
C GLN A 53 -32.39 -9.67 -7.04
N ARG A 54 -32.09 -10.86 -6.52
CA ARG A 54 -33.03 -12.02 -6.58
C ARG A 54 -34.29 -11.80 -5.77
N ALA A 55 -34.22 -11.02 -4.70
CA ALA A 55 -35.38 -10.68 -3.87
C ALA A 55 -36.26 -9.56 -4.48
N GLY A 56 -35.91 -9.02 -5.63
CA GLY A 56 -36.66 -7.95 -6.31
C GLY A 56 -36.64 -6.61 -5.55
N GLN A 57 -35.81 -6.46 -4.57
CA GLN A 57 -35.66 -5.22 -3.82
C GLN A 57 -34.61 -4.34 -4.52
N ALA A 58 -35.08 -3.37 -5.29
CA ALA A 58 -34.25 -2.29 -5.79
C ALA A 58 -33.84 -1.39 -4.60
N LEU A 59 -32.78 -1.78 -3.90
CA LEU A 59 -32.10 -0.86 -3.01
C LEU A 59 -31.53 0.26 -3.88
N GLY A 60 -31.90 1.50 -3.59
CA GLY A 60 -31.39 2.64 -4.34
C GLY A 60 -29.85 2.60 -4.34
N GLU A 61 -29.24 2.67 -5.52
CA GLU A 61 -27.78 2.59 -5.71
C GLU A 61 -27.01 3.50 -4.74
N GLY A 62 -27.56 4.66 -4.38
CA GLY A 62 -26.99 5.59 -3.43
C GLY A 62 -26.90 5.08 -2.00
N VAL A 63 -27.86 4.27 -1.55
CA VAL A 63 -27.90 3.72 -0.19
C VAL A 63 -26.83 2.62 -0.03
N LEU A 64 -26.68 1.75 -1.03
CA LEU A 64 -25.62 0.74 -1.05
C LEU A 64 -24.22 1.34 -1.05
N LEU A 65 -24.02 2.40 -1.86
CA LEU A 65 -22.74 3.11 -1.92
C LEU A 65 -22.35 3.71 -0.57
N THR A 66 -23.28 4.35 0.13
CA THR A 66 -22.97 5.06 1.38
C THR A 66 -22.92 4.15 2.61
N THR A 67 -23.77 3.13 2.69
CA THR A 67 -23.87 2.29 3.89
C THR A 67 -22.92 1.10 3.91
N GLU A 68 -22.59 0.54 2.73
CA GLU A 68 -21.79 -0.69 2.64
C GLU A 68 -20.41 -0.46 2.03
N LEU A 69 -20.33 0.27 0.91
CA LEU A 69 -19.08 0.39 0.15
C LEU A 69 -18.14 1.44 0.76
N LEU A 70 -18.66 2.59 1.17
CA LEU A 70 -17.85 3.68 1.71
C LEU A 70 -17.10 3.28 3.00
N PRO A 71 -17.72 2.70 4.04
CA PRO A 71 -17.00 2.32 5.25
C PRO A 71 -15.95 1.24 5.01
N ARG A 72 -16.18 0.31 4.08
CA ARG A 72 -15.19 -0.71 3.70
C ARG A 72 -14.01 -0.13 2.94
N ALA A 73 -14.27 0.82 2.03
CA ALA A 73 -13.21 1.56 1.34
C ALA A 73 -12.35 2.35 2.33
N LEU A 74 -12.97 3.07 3.25
CA LEU A 74 -12.25 3.82 4.28
C LEU A 74 -11.45 2.90 5.22
N ALA A 75 -12.01 1.77 5.60
CA ALA A 75 -11.31 0.79 6.43
C ALA A 75 -10.06 0.22 5.73
N SER A 76 -10.14 -0.08 4.43
CA SER A 76 -8.99 -0.55 3.66
C SER A 76 -7.92 0.53 3.48
N VAL A 77 -8.31 1.78 3.20
CA VAL A 77 -7.38 2.92 3.15
C VAL A 77 -6.64 3.08 4.48
N PHE A 78 -7.39 3.12 5.58
CA PHE A 78 -6.81 3.24 6.91
C PHE A 78 -5.86 2.09 7.25
N SER A 79 -6.23 0.86 6.90
CA SER A 79 -5.41 -0.34 7.13
C SER A 79 -4.08 -0.28 6.37
N VAL A 80 -4.08 0.17 5.10
CA VAL A 80 -2.84 0.33 4.33
C VAL A 80 -1.94 1.38 4.97
N LEU A 81 -2.49 2.54 5.33
CA LEU A 81 -1.73 3.64 5.92
C LEU A 81 -1.10 3.22 7.27
N MET A 82 -1.89 2.58 8.14
CA MET A 82 -1.41 2.11 9.44
C MET A 82 -0.36 1.02 9.31
N LEU A 83 -0.57 0.06 8.40
CA LEU A 83 0.39 -1.01 8.18
C LEU A 83 1.70 -0.48 7.59
N ALA A 84 1.63 0.43 6.62
CA ALA A 84 2.80 1.06 6.05
C ALA A 84 3.59 1.87 7.10
N ALA A 85 2.91 2.70 7.90
CA ALA A 85 3.54 3.49 8.96
C ALA A 85 4.23 2.59 9.99
N LEU A 86 3.54 1.56 10.49
CA LEU A 86 4.09 0.62 11.47
C LEU A 86 5.30 -0.13 10.89
N SER A 87 5.19 -0.60 9.64
CA SER A 87 6.27 -1.32 8.97
C SER A 87 7.50 -0.43 8.75
N CYS A 88 7.30 0.86 8.41
CA CYS A 88 8.39 1.83 8.31
C CYS A 88 9.14 2.00 9.64
N VAL A 89 8.41 2.16 10.74
CA VAL A 89 9.04 2.30 12.07
C VAL A 89 9.85 1.05 12.43
N ILE A 90 9.26 -0.14 12.24
CA ILE A 90 9.96 -1.41 12.50
C ILE A 90 11.18 -1.54 11.60
N ALA A 91 11.08 -1.23 10.31
CA ALA A 91 12.21 -1.31 9.39
C ALA A 91 13.35 -0.37 9.76
N LEU A 92 13.06 0.86 10.18
CA LEU A 92 14.07 1.80 10.65
C LEU A 92 14.76 1.30 11.92
N VAL A 93 14.00 0.77 12.87
CA VAL A 93 14.57 0.17 14.10
C VAL A 93 15.47 -1.02 13.77
N LEU A 94 15.02 -1.93 12.91
CA LEU A 94 15.81 -3.08 12.47
C LEU A 94 17.07 -2.66 11.70
N THR A 95 16.98 -1.65 10.86
CA THR A 95 18.13 -1.10 10.13
C THR A 95 19.16 -0.53 11.10
N TYR A 96 18.70 0.18 12.14
CA TYR A 96 19.62 0.64 13.21
C TYR A 96 20.38 -0.52 13.86
N PHE A 97 19.67 -1.56 14.29
CA PHE A 97 20.30 -2.73 14.92
C PHE A 97 21.25 -3.47 13.97
N THR A 98 20.93 -3.53 12.69
CA THR A 98 21.77 -4.21 11.71
C THR A 98 23.07 -3.47 11.44
N VAL A 99 23.04 -2.13 11.38
CA VAL A 99 24.20 -1.32 11.03
C VAL A 99 25.07 -0.97 12.24
N TYR A 100 24.43 -0.63 13.36
CA TYR A 100 25.14 -0.13 14.57
C TYR A 100 25.11 -1.12 15.74
N GLY A 101 24.39 -2.22 15.63
CA GLY A 101 24.20 -3.17 16.73
C GLY A 101 23.43 -2.52 17.89
N PHE A 102 23.70 -3.00 19.12
CA PHE A 102 23.10 -2.45 20.34
C PHE A 102 23.88 -1.27 20.93
N SER A 103 24.65 -0.55 20.12
CA SER A 103 25.50 0.54 20.58
C SER A 103 24.75 1.88 20.61
N HIS A 104 24.56 2.45 21.80
CA HIS A 104 23.91 3.77 21.96
C HIS A 104 24.71 4.92 21.32
N TRP A 105 26.01 4.75 21.11
CA TRP A 105 26.89 5.77 20.51
C TRP A 105 26.61 6.03 19.03
N GLY A 106 25.99 5.08 18.33
CA GLY A 106 25.61 5.21 16.92
C GLY A 106 24.34 6.02 16.66
N LEU A 107 23.51 6.25 17.70
CA LEU A 107 22.19 6.89 17.54
C LEU A 107 22.22 8.28 16.91
N PRO A 108 23.12 9.22 17.34
CA PRO A 108 23.17 10.54 16.71
C PRO A 108 23.58 10.50 15.25
N GLY A 109 24.51 9.61 14.89
CA GLY A 109 24.92 9.41 13.51
C GLY A 109 23.80 8.83 12.64
N TYR A 110 23.08 7.85 13.17
CA TYR A 110 21.95 7.22 12.50
C TYR A 110 20.80 8.20 12.24
N THR A 111 20.36 8.92 13.28
CA THR A 111 19.27 9.89 13.14
C THR A 111 19.60 11.00 12.16
N ARG A 112 20.86 11.44 12.11
CA ARG A 112 21.31 12.42 11.12
C ARG A 112 21.26 11.86 9.70
N SER A 113 21.75 10.64 9.49
CA SER A 113 21.74 9.98 8.17
C SER A 113 20.30 9.73 7.69
N VAL A 114 19.43 9.20 8.55
CA VAL A 114 18.02 9.00 8.21
C VAL A 114 17.34 10.34 7.92
N GLY A 115 17.60 11.38 8.71
CA GLY A 115 17.07 12.71 8.48
C GLY A 115 17.50 13.34 7.15
N GLN A 116 18.67 12.98 6.63
CA GLN A 116 19.12 13.41 5.31
C GLN A 116 18.38 12.70 4.17
N VAL A 117 17.95 11.46 4.37
CA VAL A 117 17.11 10.72 3.39
C VAL A 117 15.69 11.27 3.36
N PHE A 118 15.12 11.51 4.54
CA PHE A 118 13.74 12.03 4.69
C PHE A 118 13.69 13.56 4.55
N THR A 119 14.05 14.06 3.37
CA THR A 119 13.80 15.47 3.04
C THR A 119 12.30 15.74 2.93
N PRO A 120 11.83 16.97 3.10
CA PRO A 120 10.40 17.31 2.95
C PRO A 120 9.80 16.85 1.62
N ALA A 121 10.57 16.94 0.54
CA ALA A 121 10.15 16.50 -0.78
C ALA A 121 9.96 14.97 -0.84
N VAL A 122 10.92 14.20 -0.34
CA VAL A 122 10.85 12.73 -0.29
C VAL A 122 9.70 12.27 0.60
N THR A 123 9.51 12.92 1.74
CA THR A 123 8.40 12.61 2.66
C THR A 123 7.05 12.87 2.00
N LEU A 124 6.92 13.94 1.23
CA LEU A 124 5.70 14.26 0.50
C LEU A 124 5.41 13.22 -0.59
N ILE A 125 6.42 12.85 -1.38
CA ILE A 125 6.30 11.80 -2.41
C ILE A 125 5.89 10.48 -1.79
N PHE A 126 6.53 10.08 -0.68
CA PHE A 126 6.21 8.85 0.06
C PHE A 126 4.76 8.85 0.57
N THR A 127 4.31 9.94 1.17
CA THR A 127 2.94 10.08 1.69
C THR A 127 1.93 10.02 0.55
N LEU A 128 2.18 10.73 -0.54
CA LEU A 128 1.30 10.75 -1.71
C LEU A 128 1.23 9.36 -2.37
N LYS A 129 2.36 8.69 -2.53
CA LYS A 129 2.47 7.32 -3.03
C LYS A 129 1.65 6.33 -2.19
N THR A 130 1.84 6.37 -0.87
CA THR A 130 1.10 5.49 0.06
C THR A 130 -0.40 5.76 0.01
N LEU A 131 -0.79 7.03 -0.15
CA LEU A 131 -2.19 7.41 -0.33
C LEU A 131 -2.76 6.85 -1.65
N PHE A 132 -2.05 6.96 -2.76
CA PHE A 132 -2.49 6.38 -4.03
C PHE A 132 -2.60 4.86 -3.97
N PHE A 133 -1.66 4.18 -3.30
CA PHE A 133 -1.75 2.74 -3.07
C PHE A 133 -2.98 2.37 -2.26
N SER A 134 -3.26 3.11 -1.19
CA SER A 134 -4.43 2.87 -0.35
C SER A 134 -5.75 3.06 -1.11
N LEU A 135 -5.82 4.08 -1.97
CA LEU A 135 -6.96 4.31 -2.86
C LEU A 135 -7.11 3.21 -3.91
N ALA A 136 -6.01 2.76 -4.53
CA ALA A 136 -6.05 1.66 -5.48
C ALA A 136 -6.60 0.38 -4.84
N VAL A 137 -6.12 0.03 -3.63
CA VAL A 137 -6.60 -1.14 -2.88
C VAL A 137 -8.08 -1.02 -2.50
N ALA A 138 -8.56 0.20 -2.21
CA ALA A 138 -9.96 0.43 -1.88
C ALA A 138 -10.88 0.37 -3.12
N VAL A 139 -10.48 1.01 -4.22
CA VAL A 139 -11.36 1.26 -5.37
C VAL A 139 -11.36 0.10 -6.38
N VAL A 140 -10.18 -0.49 -6.68
CA VAL A 140 -10.07 -1.48 -7.76
C VAL A 140 -10.94 -2.72 -7.54
N PRO A 141 -10.96 -3.36 -6.36
CA PRO A 141 -11.82 -4.52 -6.12
C PRO A 141 -13.32 -4.16 -6.14
N LEU A 142 -13.68 -2.97 -5.64
CA LEU A 142 -15.05 -2.49 -5.62
C LEU A 142 -15.57 -2.15 -7.02
N ALA A 143 -14.75 -1.51 -7.85
CA ALA A 143 -15.10 -1.24 -9.26
C ALA A 143 -15.26 -2.55 -10.06
N GLY A 144 -14.44 -3.55 -9.80
CA GLY A 144 -14.57 -4.88 -10.39
C GLY A 144 -15.89 -5.55 -10.02
N SER A 145 -16.37 -5.39 -8.79
CA SER A 145 -17.67 -5.93 -8.37
C SER A 145 -18.84 -5.28 -9.08
N ALA A 146 -18.82 -3.98 -9.24
CA ALA A 146 -19.92 -3.24 -9.92
C ALA A 146 -20.02 -3.53 -11.43
N GLN A 147 -18.88 -3.73 -12.11
CA GLN A 147 -18.88 -4.00 -13.56
C GLN A 147 -19.38 -5.40 -13.93
N GLN A 148 -19.22 -6.40 -13.07
CA GLN A 148 -19.67 -7.77 -13.37
C GLN A 148 -21.19 -7.89 -13.32
N ASP A 149 -21.85 -7.14 -12.46
CA ASP A 149 -23.31 -7.15 -12.37
C ASP A 149 -23.97 -6.57 -13.64
N ALA A 150 -23.31 -5.60 -14.29
CA ALA A 150 -23.82 -5.00 -15.52
C ALA A 150 -23.74 -5.91 -16.76
N GLN A 151 -22.89 -6.93 -16.76
CA GLN A 151 -22.66 -7.79 -17.94
C GLN A 151 -23.36 -9.15 -17.90
N GLY A 152 -24.07 -9.52 -16.80
CA GLY A 152 -24.88 -10.74 -16.72
C GLY A 152 -24.13 -12.06 -16.98
N LEU A 153 -22.81 -12.00 -17.12
CA LEU A 153 -21.98 -13.16 -17.39
C LEU A 153 -21.63 -13.86 -16.07
N TYR A 154 -22.35 -14.92 -15.77
CA TYR A 154 -21.97 -15.94 -14.78
C TYR A 154 -20.63 -16.61 -15.18
N GLY A 155 -19.61 -15.84 -15.34
CA GLY A 155 -18.26 -16.32 -15.51
C GLY A 155 -17.53 -16.15 -14.20
N GLN A 156 -17.14 -17.26 -13.61
CA GLN A 156 -16.13 -17.37 -12.58
C GLN A 156 -14.81 -16.73 -13.11
N ARG A 157 -14.84 -15.39 -13.24
CA ARG A 157 -13.61 -14.65 -13.51
C ARG A 157 -12.79 -14.81 -12.26
N SER A 158 -11.73 -15.61 -12.39
CA SER A 158 -10.94 -16.03 -11.27
C SER A 158 -10.48 -14.80 -10.46
N ASP A 159 -10.52 -14.90 -9.15
CA ASP A 159 -9.98 -13.90 -8.21
C ASP A 159 -8.58 -13.45 -8.60
N ILE A 160 -7.85 -14.30 -9.30
CA ILE A 160 -6.55 -14.07 -9.91
C ILE A 160 -6.58 -12.89 -10.90
N SER A 161 -7.62 -12.75 -11.72
CA SER A 161 -7.71 -11.66 -12.71
C SER A 161 -7.91 -10.30 -12.06
N GLU A 162 -8.64 -10.23 -10.95
CA GLU A 162 -8.84 -9.00 -10.19
C GLU A 162 -7.57 -8.62 -9.42
N PHE A 163 -6.92 -9.62 -8.84
CA PHE A 163 -5.64 -9.42 -8.17
C PHE A 163 -4.57 -8.94 -9.17
N ALA A 164 -4.52 -9.53 -10.37
CA ALA A 164 -3.62 -9.10 -11.43
C ALA A 164 -3.90 -7.67 -11.88
N ARG A 165 -5.16 -7.27 -12.00
CA ARG A 165 -5.56 -5.90 -12.32
C ARG A 165 -5.12 -4.91 -11.25
N LEU A 166 -5.36 -5.23 -9.98
CA LEU A 166 -4.92 -4.41 -8.86
C LEU A 166 -3.40 -4.30 -8.83
N PHE A 167 -2.68 -5.43 -8.98
CA PHE A 167 -1.24 -5.46 -9.03
C PHE A 167 -0.68 -4.58 -10.16
N SER A 168 -1.30 -4.63 -11.34
CA SER A 168 -0.92 -3.79 -12.48
C SER A 168 -1.08 -2.30 -12.18
N VAL A 169 -2.17 -1.90 -11.52
CA VAL A 169 -2.41 -0.49 -11.12
C VAL A 169 -1.36 -0.05 -10.08
N VAL A 170 -1.10 -0.89 -9.08
CA VAL A 170 -0.11 -0.59 -8.04
C VAL A 170 1.30 -0.47 -8.64
N LEU A 171 1.69 -1.37 -9.56
CA LEU A 171 2.96 -1.27 -10.28
C LEU A 171 3.07 0.01 -11.14
N LEU A 172 1.96 0.42 -11.77
CA LEU A 172 1.96 1.65 -12.55
C LEU A 172 2.20 2.87 -11.65
N ILE A 173 1.55 2.93 -10.49
CA ILE A 173 1.79 3.99 -9.50
C ILE A 173 3.25 3.95 -9.03
N GLU A 174 3.82 2.75 -8.82
CA GLU A 174 5.23 2.57 -8.44
C GLU A 174 6.18 3.16 -9.48
N VAL A 175 5.98 2.82 -10.76
CA VAL A 175 6.82 3.33 -11.86
C VAL A 175 6.72 4.86 -11.96
N VAL A 176 5.51 5.41 -11.87
CA VAL A 176 5.32 6.88 -11.89
C VAL A 176 6.01 7.55 -10.70
N SER A 177 5.91 6.95 -9.52
CA SER A 177 6.57 7.45 -8.30
C SER A 177 8.10 7.41 -8.43
N LEU A 178 8.66 6.33 -8.99
CA LEU A 178 10.10 6.21 -9.24
C LEU A 178 10.59 7.29 -10.19
N VAL A 179 9.89 7.52 -11.30
CA VAL A 179 10.23 8.59 -12.23
C VAL A 179 10.22 9.94 -11.51
N GLY A 180 9.20 10.24 -10.70
CA GLY A 180 9.10 11.50 -9.96
C GLY A 180 10.16 11.68 -8.85
N ASN A 181 10.75 10.59 -8.36
CA ASN A 181 11.78 10.64 -7.32
C ASN A 181 13.21 10.78 -7.87
N TYR A 182 13.43 10.46 -9.16
CA TYR A 182 14.75 10.50 -9.79
C TYR A 182 14.91 11.62 -10.83
N TYR A 183 13.83 12.31 -11.20
CA TYR A 183 13.83 13.50 -12.03
C TYR A 183 13.53 14.76 -11.23
#